data_9ebb6408111fc2e60a817da70f0dcc59
#
_entry.id   9ebb6408111fc2e60a817da70f0dcc59
#
_cell.length_a   1.000
_cell.length_b   1.000
_cell.length_c   1.000
_cell.angle_alpha   90.00
_cell.angle_beta   90.00
_cell.angle_gamma   90.00
#
_symmetry.space_group_name_H-M   'P 1'
#
loop_
_entity.id
_entity.type
_entity.pdbx_description
1 polymer ?
#
loop_
_entity_poly.entity_id
_entity_poly.type
_entity_poly.pdbx_seq_one_letter_code
_entity_poly.pdbx_strand_id
1 'polypeptide(L)'
;FIFLGEDNGKFKFTKNYYTDLFKVTEAQLQELTATALKHGGDYCDLYFEHTTFFNLLLKDSIVSSGGFHTDFGVGIRVLKGEKTGYAYSENTEMKDMLGAAKAASAIANGSSSARREYNPVDSRQHDLYPMKENWRDKGANAFLPFLTNLEKAILAKDNRIVKVIIRLSDSVSDVMMFNSLGELTFDTRPMGSVSVTTVFQQDGKTENKSVSRSFRIGAEFIGPALLDEIAEEAVKG
;
A
#
# COMPACT_ATOMS: atom_id res chain seq x y z
N PHE A 1 4.49 -8.86 -20.38
CA PHE A 1 5.43 -7.71 -20.39
C PHE A 1 4.59 -6.46 -20.28
N ILE A 2 4.54 -5.85 -19.10
CA ILE A 2 3.85 -4.58 -18.84
C ILE A 2 4.82 -3.48 -19.26
N PHE A 3 4.43 -2.63 -20.21
CA PHE A 3 5.22 -1.47 -20.61
C PHE A 3 5.22 -0.46 -19.45
N LEU A 4 6.32 -0.42 -18.73
CA LEU A 4 6.66 0.69 -17.86
C LEU A 4 7.28 1.78 -18.73
N GLY A 5 6.58 2.90 -18.93
CA GLY A 5 7.18 4.07 -19.56
C GLY A 5 8.24 4.64 -18.64
N GLU A 6 9.51 4.63 -19.03
CA GLU A 6 10.55 5.38 -18.35
C GLU A 6 10.48 6.85 -18.77
N ASP A 7 10.20 7.74 -17.83
CA ASP A 7 10.43 9.17 -17.96
C ASP A 7 11.32 9.62 -16.81
N ASN A 8 12.55 10.03 -17.12
CA ASN A 8 13.56 10.49 -16.17
C ASN A 8 13.93 9.49 -15.04
N GLY A 9 13.95 8.18 -15.31
CA GLY A 9 14.33 7.15 -14.34
C GLY A 9 13.37 6.95 -13.19
N LYS A 10 12.09 7.33 -13.36
CA LYS A 10 11.01 7.08 -12.40
C LYS A 10 10.02 6.06 -12.97
N PHE A 11 9.51 5.18 -12.12
CA PHE A 11 8.40 4.30 -12.50
C PHE A 11 7.14 5.12 -12.71
N LYS A 12 6.54 5.00 -13.91
CA LYS A 12 5.28 5.64 -14.24
C LYS A 12 4.25 4.57 -14.59
N PHE A 13 3.22 4.48 -13.76
CA PHE A 13 2.11 3.57 -13.97
C PHE A 13 1.03 4.28 -14.79
N THR A 14 0.59 3.66 -15.88
CA THR A 14 -0.47 4.20 -16.75
C THR A 14 -1.83 3.64 -16.37
N LYS A 15 -2.92 4.24 -16.88
CA LYS A 15 -4.28 3.72 -16.72
C LYS A 15 -4.36 2.22 -17.08
N ASN A 16 -3.75 1.80 -18.18
CA ASN A 16 -3.77 0.41 -18.63
C ASN A 16 -3.13 -0.55 -17.63
N TYR A 17 -2.08 -0.10 -16.92
CA TYR A 17 -1.50 -0.89 -15.83
C TYR A 17 -2.54 -1.30 -14.79
N TYR A 18 -3.37 -0.35 -14.33
CA TYR A 18 -4.37 -0.64 -13.28
C TYR A 18 -5.53 -1.48 -13.83
N THR A 19 -6.02 -1.19 -15.03
CA THR A 19 -7.08 -2.00 -15.63
C THR A 19 -6.64 -3.43 -15.92
N ASP A 20 -5.39 -3.64 -16.32
CA ASP A 20 -4.81 -4.97 -16.53
C ASP A 20 -4.57 -5.69 -15.20
N LEU A 21 -4.08 -4.98 -14.17
CA LEU A 21 -3.86 -5.51 -12.83
C LEU A 21 -5.16 -6.06 -12.22
N PHE A 22 -6.23 -5.26 -12.31
CA PHE A 22 -7.55 -5.62 -11.77
C PHE A 22 -8.43 -6.39 -12.77
N LYS A 23 -7.95 -6.60 -14.01
CA LYS A 23 -8.65 -7.33 -15.06
C LYS A 23 -10.06 -6.81 -15.34
N VAL A 24 -10.22 -5.48 -15.39
CA VAL A 24 -11.49 -4.83 -15.61
C VAL A 24 -11.45 -3.86 -16.77
N THR A 25 -12.58 -3.76 -17.48
CA THR A 25 -12.81 -2.80 -18.56
C THR A 25 -13.71 -1.66 -18.05
N GLU A 26 -13.70 -0.52 -18.75
CA GLU A 26 -14.60 0.59 -18.44
C GLU A 26 -16.09 0.18 -18.51
N ALA A 27 -16.46 -0.67 -19.47
CA ALA A 27 -17.81 -1.18 -19.58
C ALA A 27 -18.22 -2.00 -18.34
N GLN A 28 -17.31 -2.81 -17.80
CA GLN A 28 -17.56 -3.57 -16.57
C GLN A 28 -17.66 -2.66 -15.35
N LEU A 29 -16.86 -1.60 -15.25
CA LEU A 29 -16.97 -0.60 -14.16
C LEU A 29 -18.34 0.09 -14.20
N GLN A 30 -18.82 0.45 -15.39
CA GLN A 30 -20.17 1.04 -15.59
C GLN A 30 -21.28 0.04 -15.23
N GLU A 31 -21.14 -1.23 -15.61
CA GLU A 31 -22.12 -2.29 -15.27
C GLU A 31 -22.19 -2.51 -13.76
N LEU A 32 -21.05 -2.51 -13.05
CA LEU A 32 -20.99 -2.64 -11.60
C LEU A 32 -21.69 -1.48 -10.90
N THR A 33 -21.40 -0.23 -11.30
CA THR A 33 -22.06 0.95 -10.72
C THR A 33 -23.56 0.98 -11.03
N ALA A 34 -23.98 0.59 -12.24
CA ALA A 34 -25.39 0.48 -12.59
C ALA A 34 -26.10 -0.57 -11.72
N THR A 35 -25.46 -1.71 -11.49
CA THR A 35 -25.98 -2.78 -10.63
C THR A 35 -26.09 -2.31 -9.18
N ALA A 36 -25.06 -1.65 -8.67
CA ALA A 36 -25.03 -1.11 -7.31
C ALA A 36 -26.11 -0.05 -7.06
N LEU A 37 -26.46 0.74 -8.06
CA LEU A 37 -27.48 1.79 -7.96
C LEU A 37 -28.89 1.34 -8.31
N LYS A 38 -29.09 0.07 -8.69
CA LYS A 38 -30.38 -0.45 -9.18
C LYS A 38 -31.55 -0.22 -8.22
N HIS A 39 -31.32 -0.22 -6.94
CA HIS A 39 -32.35 -0.03 -5.91
C HIS A 39 -32.49 1.43 -5.44
N GLY A 40 -32.02 2.40 -6.24
CA GLY A 40 -32.25 3.83 -6.02
C GLY A 40 -31.18 4.51 -5.16
N GLY A 41 -29.95 3.98 -5.11
CA GLY A 41 -28.80 4.68 -4.53
C GLY A 41 -28.52 6.01 -5.23
N ASP A 42 -28.05 7.00 -4.49
CA ASP A 42 -27.75 8.34 -5.00
C ASP A 42 -26.36 8.42 -5.61
N TYR A 43 -25.42 7.66 -5.05
CA TYR A 43 -24.02 7.61 -5.44
C TYR A 43 -23.43 6.21 -5.21
N CYS A 44 -22.47 5.83 -6.03
CA CYS A 44 -21.70 4.60 -5.87
C CYS A 44 -20.23 4.88 -6.19
N ASP A 45 -19.34 4.28 -5.41
CA ASP A 45 -17.93 4.14 -5.77
C ASP A 45 -17.45 2.69 -5.66
N LEU A 46 -16.45 2.40 -6.49
CA LEU A 46 -15.73 1.14 -6.55
C LEU A 46 -14.27 1.46 -6.17
N TYR A 47 -13.75 0.81 -5.14
CA TYR A 47 -12.39 0.97 -4.67
C TYR A 47 -11.63 -0.34 -4.86
N PHE A 48 -10.78 -0.38 -5.88
CA PHE A 48 -9.89 -1.50 -6.13
C PHE A 48 -8.56 -1.28 -5.43
N GLU A 49 -8.05 -2.30 -4.78
CA GLU A 49 -6.75 -2.26 -4.11
C GLU A 49 -5.97 -3.54 -4.35
N HIS A 50 -4.68 -3.37 -4.61
CA HIS A 50 -3.66 -4.40 -4.60
C HIS A 50 -2.48 -3.90 -3.79
N THR A 51 -2.34 -4.38 -2.57
CA THR A 51 -1.24 -4.00 -1.69
C THR A 51 -0.34 -5.19 -1.41
N THR A 52 0.94 -5.01 -1.73
CA THR A 52 1.99 -5.95 -1.33
C THR A 52 2.66 -5.44 -0.08
N PHE A 53 2.97 -6.34 0.84
CA PHE A 53 3.67 -6.06 2.08
C PHE A 53 4.89 -6.94 2.19
N PHE A 54 5.99 -6.37 2.67
CA PHE A 54 7.18 -7.09 3.04
C PHE A 54 7.66 -6.64 4.42
N ASN A 55 8.22 -7.55 5.18
CA ASN A 55 8.87 -7.24 6.46
C ASN A 55 10.09 -8.13 6.67
N LEU A 56 11.07 -7.59 7.41
CA LEU A 56 12.30 -8.28 7.79
C LEU A 56 12.70 -7.84 9.19
N LEU A 57 12.96 -8.79 10.08
CA LEU A 57 13.38 -8.55 11.44
C LEU A 57 14.76 -9.15 11.67
N LEU A 58 15.73 -8.29 11.94
CA LEU A 58 17.07 -8.67 12.43
C LEU A 58 17.12 -8.50 13.96
N LYS A 59 17.56 -9.53 14.65
CA LYS A 59 17.75 -9.53 16.09
C LYS A 59 18.97 -10.39 16.44
N ASP A 60 19.87 -9.84 17.23
CA ASP A 60 21.08 -10.53 17.67
C ASP A 60 21.88 -11.11 16.46
N SER A 61 22.06 -10.29 15.42
CA SER A 61 22.73 -10.61 14.14
C SER A 61 22.08 -11.71 13.30
N ILE A 62 20.88 -12.14 13.67
CA ILE A 62 20.13 -13.21 12.99
C ILE A 62 18.81 -12.65 12.45
N VAL A 63 18.49 -13.01 11.21
CA VAL A 63 17.14 -12.80 10.68
C VAL A 63 16.17 -13.71 11.44
N SER A 64 15.40 -13.13 12.35
CA SER A 64 14.50 -13.89 13.23
C SER A 64 13.12 -14.08 12.60
N SER A 65 12.71 -13.20 11.70
CA SER A 65 11.50 -13.38 10.89
C SER A 65 11.56 -12.52 9.62
N GLY A 66 10.84 -12.95 8.62
CA GLY A 66 10.60 -12.24 7.38
C GLY A 66 9.34 -12.78 6.72
N GLY A 67 8.61 -11.94 6.03
CA GLY A 67 7.37 -12.35 5.41
C GLY A 67 6.96 -11.43 4.28
N PHE A 68 6.16 -11.99 3.39
CA PHE A 68 5.50 -11.30 2.30
C PHE A 68 4.03 -11.70 2.30
N HIS A 69 3.14 -10.74 2.13
CA HIS A 69 1.73 -11.01 1.88
C HIS A 69 1.13 -9.97 0.93
N THR A 70 -0.02 -10.29 0.40
CA THR A 70 -0.72 -9.45 -0.57
C THR A 70 -2.19 -9.37 -0.19
N ASP A 71 -2.71 -8.14 -0.15
CA ASP A 71 -4.12 -7.88 -0.11
C ASP A 71 -4.58 -7.49 -1.51
N PHE A 72 -5.71 -8.03 -1.95
CA PHE A 72 -6.26 -7.81 -3.28
C PHE A 72 -7.78 -7.87 -3.25
N GLY A 73 -8.45 -6.94 -3.95
CA GLY A 73 -9.89 -6.99 -4.07
C GLY A 73 -10.51 -5.67 -4.48
N VAL A 74 -11.84 -5.62 -4.34
CA VAL A 74 -12.65 -4.43 -4.59
C VAL A 74 -13.70 -4.23 -3.51
N GLY A 75 -13.76 -3.01 -2.97
CA GLY A 75 -14.85 -2.52 -2.13
C GLY A 75 -15.88 -1.77 -2.98
N ILE A 76 -17.15 -2.01 -2.76
CA ILE A 76 -18.26 -1.34 -3.44
C ILE A 76 -19.11 -0.64 -2.39
N ARG A 77 -19.23 0.67 -2.52
CA ARG A 77 -20.01 1.50 -1.60
C ARG A 77 -21.17 2.17 -2.33
N VAL A 78 -22.34 2.14 -1.71
CA VAL A 78 -23.56 2.80 -2.20
C VAL A 78 -24.05 3.77 -1.12
N LEU A 79 -24.36 4.98 -1.51
CA LEU A 79 -24.98 5.99 -0.64
C LEU A 79 -26.45 6.18 -1.02
N LYS A 80 -27.32 6.35 0.00
CA LYS A 80 -28.72 6.72 -0.14
C LYS A 80 -29.11 7.65 1.00
N GLY A 81 -29.16 8.97 0.73
CA GLY A 81 -29.26 9.96 1.78
C GLY A 81 -28.14 9.76 2.82
N GLU A 82 -28.51 9.55 4.08
CA GLU A 82 -27.57 9.30 5.18
C GLU A 82 -27.16 7.82 5.34
N LYS A 83 -27.72 6.91 4.53
CA LYS A 83 -27.44 5.48 4.61
C LYS A 83 -26.27 5.11 3.71
N THR A 84 -25.45 4.18 4.19
CA THR A 84 -24.32 3.61 3.44
C THR A 84 -24.48 2.10 3.36
N GLY A 85 -24.49 1.56 2.12
CA GLY A 85 -24.32 0.14 1.85
C GLY A 85 -22.88 -0.12 1.44
N TYR A 86 -22.29 -1.19 1.96
CA TYR A 86 -20.92 -1.58 1.61
C TYR A 86 -20.83 -3.10 1.49
N ALA A 87 -20.13 -3.54 0.46
CA ALA A 87 -19.74 -4.93 0.29
C ALA A 87 -18.37 -4.99 -0.40
N TYR A 88 -17.69 -6.11 -0.30
CA TYR A 88 -16.39 -6.30 -0.94
C TYR A 88 -16.28 -7.68 -1.59
N SER A 89 -15.32 -7.81 -2.51
CA SER A 89 -14.89 -9.07 -3.10
C SER A 89 -13.37 -9.17 -3.02
N GLU A 90 -12.86 -10.32 -2.61
CA GLU A 90 -11.42 -10.62 -2.54
C GLU A 90 -10.82 -10.96 -3.91
N ASN A 91 -11.64 -10.99 -4.97
CA ASN A 91 -11.21 -11.15 -6.34
C ASN A 91 -11.99 -10.21 -7.27
N THR A 92 -11.51 -10.07 -8.49
CA THR A 92 -12.10 -9.20 -9.51
C THR A 92 -12.77 -9.99 -10.65
N GLU A 93 -13.22 -11.21 -10.35
CA GLU A 93 -14.11 -11.94 -11.26
C GLU A 93 -15.47 -11.23 -11.33
N MET A 94 -15.97 -10.97 -12.54
CA MET A 94 -17.18 -10.17 -12.74
C MET A 94 -18.39 -10.70 -11.97
N LYS A 95 -18.52 -12.03 -11.85
CA LYS A 95 -19.58 -12.68 -11.08
C LYS A 95 -19.56 -12.28 -9.61
N ASP A 96 -18.38 -12.26 -9.00
CA ASP A 96 -18.22 -11.99 -7.56
C ASP A 96 -18.36 -10.48 -7.30
N MET A 97 -17.81 -9.65 -8.16
CA MET A 97 -18.02 -8.20 -8.10
C MET A 97 -19.50 -7.81 -8.25
N LEU A 98 -20.23 -8.44 -9.16
CA LEU A 98 -21.69 -8.23 -9.29
C LEU A 98 -22.45 -8.71 -8.05
N GLY A 99 -21.98 -9.77 -7.39
CA GLY A 99 -22.51 -10.21 -6.10
C GLY A 99 -22.35 -9.14 -5.02
N ALA A 100 -21.15 -8.57 -4.89
CA ALA A 100 -20.86 -7.48 -3.98
C ALA A 100 -21.67 -6.21 -4.30
N ALA A 101 -21.81 -5.85 -5.60
CA ALA A 101 -22.60 -4.71 -6.04
C ALA A 101 -24.09 -4.85 -5.64
N LYS A 102 -24.67 -6.04 -5.82
CA LYS A 102 -26.03 -6.35 -5.38
C LYS A 102 -26.19 -6.26 -3.86
N ALA A 103 -25.23 -6.78 -3.11
CA ALA A 103 -25.26 -6.71 -1.64
C ALA A 103 -25.17 -5.27 -1.16
N ALA A 104 -24.28 -4.45 -1.70
CA ALA A 104 -24.18 -3.03 -1.36
C ALA A 104 -25.44 -2.25 -1.73
N SER A 105 -26.10 -2.60 -2.85
CA SER A 105 -27.33 -1.93 -3.32
C SER A 105 -28.54 -2.16 -2.42
N ALA A 106 -28.55 -3.20 -1.59
CA ALA A 106 -29.67 -3.56 -0.73
C ALA A 106 -30.01 -2.47 0.32
N ILE A 107 -29.08 -1.55 0.60
CA ILE A 107 -29.33 -0.41 1.51
C ILE A 107 -30.41 0.55 0.98
N ALA A 108 -30.57 0.63 -0.33
CA ALA A 108 -31.45 1.58 -1.00
C ALA A 108 -32.80 0.96 -1.33
N ASN A 109 -33.59 0.55 -0.37
CA ASN A 109 -34.91 -0.12 -0.50
C ASN A 109 -35.90 0.59 -1.46
N GLY A 110 -35.57 0.70 -2.74
CA GLY A 110 -36.36 1.36 -3.76
C GLY A 110 -36.05 0.84 -5.15
N SER A 111 -36.77 1.30 -6.16
CA SER A 111 -36.44 1.09 -7.56
C SER A 111 -36.04 2.40 -8.19
N SER A 112 -34.92 2.40 -8.93
CA SER A 112 -34.58 3.49 -9.82
C SER A 112 -34.94 3.09 -11.24
N SER A 113 -35.75 3.90 -11.90
CA SER A 113 -36.06 3.77 -13.32
C SER A 113 -35.14 4.63 -14.20
N ALA A 114 -34.29 5.45 -13.59
CA ALA A 114 -33.41 6.34 -14.33
C ALA A 114 -32.23 5.56 -14.92
N ARG A 115 -32.19 5.45 -16.25
CA ARG A 115 -31.01 5.05 -16.97
C ARG A 115 -30.00 6.19 -16.83
N ARG A 116 -28.93 5.97 -16.08
CA ARG A 116 -27.85 6.97 -15.98
C ARG A 116 -27.05 6.92 -17.28
N GLU A 117 -26.99 8.05 -17.96
CA GLU A 117 -26.01 8.26 -19.00
C GLU A 117 -24.68 8.57 -18.33
N TYR A 118 -23.68 7.73 -18.57
CA TYR A 118 -22.33 8.00 -18.11
C TYR A 118 -21.67 8.99 -19.07
N ASN A 119 -21.11 10.05 -18.51
CA ASN A 119 -20.19 10.90 -19.26
C ASN A 119 -18.96 10.08 -19.68
N PRO A 120 -18.22 10.50 -20.71
CA PRO A 120 -16.91 9.93 -21.01
C PRO A 120 -16.07 9.89 -19.73
N VAL A 121 -15.38 8.75 -19.53
CA VAL A 121 -14.57 8.55 -18.32
C VAL A 121 -13.48 9.61 -18.24
N ASP A 122 -13.56 10.48 -17.23
CA ASP A 122 -12.50 11.42 -16.89
C ASP A 122 -11.46 10.68 -16.02
N SER A 123 -10.32 10.36 -16.62
CA SER A 123 -9.27 9.64 -15.91
C SER A 123 -8.19 10.59 -15.37
N ARG A 124 -7.91 10.51 -14.07
CA ARG A 124 -6.90 11.34 -13.39
C ARG A 124 -5.89 10.46 -12.70
N GLN A 125 -4.63 10.71 -13.00
CA GLN A 125 -3.50 10.10 -12.30
C GLN A 125 -2.89 11.10 -11.34
N HIS A 126 -2.65 10.64 -10.12
CA HIS A 126 -1.85 11.36 -9.15
C HIS A 126 -0.50 10.66 -8.99
N ASP A 127 0.59 11.35 -9.30
CA ASP A 127 1.96 10.88 -9.10
C ASP A 127 2.59 11.65 -7.93
N LEU A 128 1.99 11.47 -6.75
CA LEU A 128 2.41 12.18 -5.53
C LEU A 128 3.62 11.50 -4.86
N TYR A 129 3.87 10.25 -5.17
CA TYR A 129 4.88 9.42 -4.50
C TYR A 129 5.76 8.68 -5.51
N PRO A 130 6.57 9.40 -6.30
CA PRO A 130 7.40 8.80 -7.33
C PRO A 130 8.45 7.88 -6.70
N MET A 131 8.63 6.69 -7.28
CA MET A 131 9.67 5.74 -6.92
C MET A 131 10.75 5.72 -7.99
N LYS A 132 12.02 5.70 -7.58
CA LYS A 132 13.16 5.39 -8.46
C LYS A 132 13.46 3.89 -8.44
N GLU A 133 13.33 3.26 -7.29
CA GLU A 133 13.49 1.83 -7.08
C GLU A 133 12.23 1.26 -6.46
N ASN A 134 11.56 0.36 -7.20
CA ASN A 134 10.34 -0.25 -6.71
C ASN A 134 10.66 -1.27 -5.61
N TRP A 135 9.96 -1.19 -4.48
CA TRP A 135 10.10 -2.14 -3.37
C TRP A 135 9.85 -3.57 -3.79
N ARG A 136 8.90 -3.81 -4.72
CA ARG A 136 8.54 -5.15 -5.22
C ARG A 136 9.69 -5.85 -5.95
N ASP A 137 10.64 -5.08 -6.49
CA ASP A 137 11.80 -5.62 -7.21
C ASP A 137 12.94 -6.02 -6.27
N LYS A 138 12.77 -5.77 -4.95
CA LYS A 138 13.75 -6.05 -3.91
C LYS A 138 13.31 -7.23 -3.06
N GLY A 139 14.19 -8.16 -2.83
CA GLY A 139 14.00 -9.25 -1.87
C GLY A 139 14.80 -9.03 -0.59
N ALA A 140 14.64 -9.92 0.38
CA ALA A 140 15.36 -9.87 1.66
C ALA A 140 16.87 -9.68 1.50
N ASN A 141 17.48 -10.35 0.52
CA ASN A 141 18.91 -10.27 0.25
C ASN A 141 19.39 -8.87 -0.13
N ALA A 142 18.52 -8.03 -0.70
CA ALA A 142 18.87 -6.65 -1.04
C ALA A 142 19.01 -5.76 0.22
N PHE A 143 18.23 -6.06 1.26
CA PHE A 143 18.21 -5.24 2.48
C PHE A 143 19.09 -5.77 3.60
N LEU A 144 19.44 -7.06 3.59
CA LEU A 144 20.23 -7.68 4.64
C LEU A 144 21.59 -6.99 4.89
N PRO A 145 22.35 -6.56 3.87
CA PRO A 145 23.59 -5.81 4.10
C PRO A 145 23.37 -4.50 4.85
N PHE A 146 22.29 -3.77 4.56
CA PHE A 146 21.93 -2.54 5.26
C PHE A 146 21.64 -2.82 6.75
N LEU A 147 20.80 -3.81 7.05
CA LEU A 147 20.44 -4.17 8.42
C LEU A 147 21.65 -4.62 9.24
N THR A 148 22.51 -5.47 8.69
CA THR A 148 23.73 -5.94 9.34
C THR A 148 24.76 -4.83 9.58
N ASN A 149 24.91 -3.93 8.64
CA ASN A 149 25.81 -2.79 8.79
C ASN A 149 25.28 -1.79 9.81
N LEU A 150 23.97 -1.56 9.84
CA LEU A 150 23.30 -0.70 10.81
C LEU A 150 23.48 -1.25 12.24
N GLU A 151 23.26 -2.55 12.44
CA GLU A 151 23.50 -3.20 13.74
C GLU A 151 24.94 -3.02 14.20
N LYS A 152 25.92 -3.32 13.33
CA LYS A 152 27.34 -3.14 13.64
C LYS A 152 27.69 -1.69 13.99
N ALA A 153 27.16 -0.74 13.24
CA ALA A 153 27.40 0.69 13.48
C ALA A 153 26.84 1.13 14.85
N ILE A 154 25.69 0.63 15.26
CA ILE A 154 25.09 0.93 16.56
C ILE A 154 25.89 0.30 17.68
N LEU A 155 26.23 -0.99 17.58
CA LEU A 155 27.00 -1.71 18.59
C LEU A 155 28.40 -1.11 18.82
N ALA A 156 29.01 -0.54 17.79
CA ALA A 156 30.32 0.10 17.87
C ALA A 156 30.31 1.45 18.62
N LYS A 157 29.14 2.08 18.84
CA LYS A 157 29.02 3.43 19.42
C LYS A 157 28.98 3.43 20.96
N ASP A 158 28.49 2.36 21.57
CA ASP A 158 28.32 2.31 23.03
C ASP A 158 28.43 0.86 23.54
N ASN A 159 29.39 0.64 24.44
CA ASN A 159 29.66 -0.69 25.00
C ASN A 159 28.61 -1.18 26.00
N ARG A 160 27.68 -0.32 26.42
CA ARG A 160 26.53 -0.69 27.24
C ARG A 160 25.41 -1.36 26.47
N ILE A 161 25.49 -1.34 25.13
CA ILE A 161 24.47 -1.95 24.27
C ILE A 161 24.62 -3.46 24.32
N VAL A 162 23.58 -4.13 24.78
CA VAL A 162 23.52 -5.61 24.89
C VAL A 162 22.64 -6.24 23.82
N LYS A 163 21.79 -5.43 23.15
CA LYS A 163 20.91 -5.92 22.09
C LYS A 163 20.50 -4.81 21.14
N VAL A 164 20.42 -5.16 19.85
CA VAL A 164 19.85 -4.33 18.80
C VAL A 164 18.78 -5.14 18.07
N ILE A 165 17.61 -4.56 17.90
CA ILE A 165 16.50 -5.14 17.14
C ILE A 165 16.17 -4.18 16.01
N ILE A 166 16.26 -4.63 14.78
CA ILE A 166 16.02 -3.82 13.60
C ILE A 166 14.88 -4.45 12.79
N ARG A 167 13.85 -3.65 12.52
CA ARG A 167 12.75 -4.03 11.63
C ARG A 167 12.77 -3.14 10.40
N LEU A 168 12.76 -3.75 9.23
CA LEU A 168 12.45 -3.11 7.96
C LEU A 168 11.10 -3.61 7.49
N SER A 169 10.24 -2.71 7.05
CA SER A 169 8.97 -3.07 6.43
C SER A 169 8.69 -2.14 5.27
N ASP A 170 8.06 -2.67 4.25
CA ASP A 170 7.54 -1.89 3.15
C ASP A 170 6.15 -2.34 2.73
N SER A 171 5.45 -1.46 2.03
CA SER A 171 4.25 -1.78 1.29
C SER A 171 4.16 -0.93 0.03
N VAL A 172 3.55 -1.50 -1.00
CA VAL A 172 3.19 -0.76 -2.21
C VAL A 172 1.73 -1.05 -2.53
N SER A 173 0.90 -0.01 -2.47
CA SER A 173 -0.53 -0.10 -2.78
C SER A 173 -0.81 0.48 -4.14
N ASP A 174 -1.32 -0.32 -5.06
CA ASP A 174 -1.96 0.13 -6.28
C ASP A 174 -3.44 0.30 -6.02
N VAL A 175 -3.94 1.50 -6.22
CA VAL A 175 -5.33 1.87 -5.98
C VAL A 175 -5.96 2.37 -7.26
N MET A 176 -7.15 1.87 -7.58
CA MET A 176 -7.98 2.39 -8.65
C MET A 176 -9.39 2.62 -8.11
N MET A 177 -9.93 3.81 -8.34
CA MET A 177 -11.29 4.17 -7.93
C MET A 177 -12.10 4.58 -9.14
N PHE A 178 -13.31 4.06 -9.25
CA PHE A 178 -14.31 4.48 -10.22
C PHE A 178 -15.60 4.83 -9.51
N ASN A 179 -16.26 5.91 -9.91
CA ASN A 179 -17.52 6.32 -9.31
C ASN A 179 -18.66 6.47 -10.32
N SER A 180 -19.87 6.59 -9.80
CA SER A 180 -21.08 6.75 -10.59
C SER A 180 -21.22 8.07 -11.33
N LEU A 181 -20.27 9.00 -11.17
CA LEU A 181 -20.17 10.25 -11.96
C LEU A 181 -19.29 10.07 -13.20
N GLY A 182 -18.67 8.88 -13.37
CA GLY A 182 -17.76 8.58 -14.47
C GLY A 182 -16.31 8.98 -14.21
N GLU A 183 -15.96 9.31 -12.97
CA GLU A 183 -14.58 9.65 -12.61
C GLU A 183 -13.79 8.38 -12.32
N LEU A 184 -12.65 8.22 -13.00
CA LEU A 184 -11.67 7.15 -12.78
C LEU A 184 -10.38 7.77 -12.28
N THR A 185 -9.98 7.39 -11.08
CA THR A 185 -8.71 7.83 -10.48
C THR A 185 -7.84 6.62 -10.14
N PHE A 186 -6.54 6.78 -10.23
CA PHE A 186 -5.59 5.73 -9.89
C PHE A 186 -4.29 6.31 -9.36
N ASP A 187 -3.63 5.55 -8.48
CA ASP A 187 -2.44 5.98 -7.77
C ASP A 187 -1.65 4.75 -7.28
N THR A 188 -0.33 4.86 -7.24
CA THR A 188 0.55 3.88 -6.60
C THR A 188 1.23 4.52 -5.41
N ARG A 189 1.07 3.92 -4.23
CA ARG A 189 1.45 4.48 -2.93
C ARG A 189 2.48 3.59 -2.25
N PRO A 190 3.77 3.93 -2.35
CA PRO A 190 4.81 3.25 -1.60
C PRO A 190 4.83 3.71 -0.15
N MET A 191 5.27 2.83 0.73
CA MET A 191 5.61 3.12 2.12
C MET A 191 6.79 2.24 2.51
N GLY A 192 7.85 2.85 3.03
CA GLY A 192 8.96 2.14 3.62
C GLY A 192 9.20 2.61 5.05
N SER A 193 9.62 1.72 5.93
CA SER A 193 9.93 2.03 7.32
C SER A 193 11.11 1.21 7.83
N VAL A 194 12.00 1.88 8.55
CA VAL A 194 13.04 1.23 9.35
C VAL A 194 12.84 1.64 10.81
N SER A 195 12.75 0.68 11.71
CA SER A 195 12.71 0.91 13.14
C SER A 195 13.82 0.12 13.84
N VAL A 196 14.44 0.76 14.83
CA VAL A 196 15.51 0.18 15.66
C VAL A 196 15.12 0.30 17.12
N THR A 197 15.29 -0.78 17.85
CA THR A 197 15.26 -0.76 19.32
C THR A 197 16.62 -1.18 19.84
N THR A 198 17.27 -0.29 20.58
CA THR A 198 18.54 -0.52 21.25
C THR A 198 18.28 -0.77 22.73
N VAL A 199 18.87 -1.83 23.28
CA VAL A 199 18.79 -2.19 24.70
C VAL A 199 20.15 -1.95 25.34
N PHE A 200 20.17 -1.11 26.36
CA PHE A 200 21.34 -0.78 27.15
C PHE A 200 21.29 -1.49 28.51
N GLN A 201 22.43 -1.93 28.97
CA GLN A 201 22.58 -2.50 30.31
C GLN A 201 23.81 -1.95 30.99
N GLN A 202 23.63 -1.40 32.20
CA GLN A 202 24.70 -0.92 33.04
C GLN A 202 24.29 -1.04 34.51
N ASP A 203 25.19 -1.52 35.36
CA ASP A 203 25.02 -1.62 36.82
C ASP A 203 23.70 -2.31 37.24
N GLY A 204 23.32 -3.36 36.53
CA GLY A 204 22.10 -4.12 36.76
C GLY A 204 20.80 -3.44 36.28
N LYS A 205 20.89 -2.26 35.69
CA LYS A 205 19.76 -1.55 35.09
C LYS A 205 19.71 -1.80 33.60
N THR A 206 18.49 -1.89 33.09
CA THR A 206 18.23 -2.07 31.65
C THR A 206 17.33 -0.95 31.16
N GLU A 207 17.70 -0.30 30.07
CA GLU A 207 16.94 0.75 29.42
C GLU A 207 16.82 0.48 27.92
N ASN A 208 15.76 0.97 27.30
CA ASN A 208 15.50 0.82 25.88
C ASN A 208 15.39 2.17 25.20
N LYS A 209 15.89 2.27 23.98
CA LYS A 209 15.62 3.39 23.08
C LYS A 209 15.10 2.87 21.75
N SER A 210 14.07 3.53 21.22
CA SER A 210 13.52 3.21 19.88
C SER A 210 13.60 4.43 18.98
N VAL A 211 14.02 4.18 17.74
CA VAL A 211 14.10 5.16 16.66
C VAL A 211 13.37 4.58 15.45
N SER A 212 12.60 5.40 14.76
CA SER A 212 11.90 4.98 13.54
C SER A 212 11.96 6.06 12.48
N ARG A 213 12.07 5.63 11.23
CA ARG A 213 11.95 6.47 10.03
C ARG A 213 11.00 5.80 9.05
N SER A 214 10.08 6.59 8.51
CA SER A 214 9.11 6.14 7.52
C SER A 214 9.03 7.12 6.36
N PHE A 215 8.88 6.59 5.15
CA PHE A 215 8.95 7.36 3.92
C PHE A 215 7.90 6.89 2.91
N ARG A 216 7.39 7.83 2.11
CA ARG A 216 6.51 7.55 0.97
C ARG A 216 7.26 7.70 -0.34
N ILE A 217 8.37 6.95 -0.47
CA ILE A 217 9.19 6.86 -1.67
C ILE A 217 9.60 5.39 -1.89
N GLY A 218 10.32 5.10 -2.95
CA GLY A 218 10.82 3.75 -3.23
C GLY A 218 11.99 3.32 -2.35
N ALA A 219 12.56 2.16 -2.65
CA ALA A 219 13.64 1.57 -1.88
C ALA A 219 14.96 2.36 -1.94
N GLU A 220 15.05 3.37 -2.81
CA GLU A 220 16.22 4.25 -2.96
C GLU A 220 16.58 5.03 -1.70
N PHE A 221 15.69 5.12 -0.71
CA PHE A 221 16.05 5.78 0.55
C PHE A 221 16.86 4.89 1.50
N ILE A 222 16.89 3.57 1.28
CA ILE A 222 17.72 2.63 2.03
C ILE A 222 19.16 2.79 1.59
N GLY A 223 19.94 3.55 2.34
CA GLY A 223 21.32 3.87 1.96
C GLY A 223 22.17 4.36 3.13
N PRO A 224 23.45 4.72 2.85
CA PRO A 224 24.42 5.10 3.89
C PRO A 224 23.96 6.28 4.74
N ALA A 225 23.35 7.30 4.16
CA ALA A 225 22.89 8.48 4.89
C ALA A 225 21.84 8.13 5.96
N LEU A 226 20.87 7.27 5.59
CA LEU A 226 19.86 6.78 6.54
C LEU A 226 20.49 5.91 7.62
N LEU A 227 21.47 5.06 7.26
CA LEU A 227 22.22 4.24 8.20
C LEU A 227 22.89 5.09 9.27
N ASP A 228 23.66 6.10 8.84
CA ASP A 228 24.39 6.99 9.73
C ASP A 228 23.45 7.77 10.65
N GLU A 229 22.35 8.31 10.11
CA GLU A 229 21.35 9.03 10.88
C GLU A 229 20.73 8.16 11.99
N ILE A 230 20.26 6.96 11.63
CA ILE A 230 19.64 6.05 12.59
C ILE A 230 20.65 5.58 13.63
N ALA A 231 21.88 5.23 13.21
CA ALA A 231 22.93 4.77 14.12
C ALA A 231 23.33 5.85 15.15
N GLU A 232 23.37 7.12 14.73
CA GLU A 232 23.62 8.25 15.63
C GLU A 232 22.48 8.43 16.63
N GLU A 233 21.24 8.37 16.16
CA GLU A 233 20.10 8.64 17.00
C GLU A 233 19.77 7.48 17.96
N ALA A 234 20.03 6.25 17.56
CA ALA A 234 19.77 5.06 18.37
C ALA A 234 20.59 4.99 19.67
N VAL A 235 21.67 5.79 19.81
CA VAL A 235 22.53 5.82 20.99
C VAL A 235 22.48 7.14 21.78
N LYS A 236 21.78 8.16 21.27
CA LYS A 236 21.59 9.41 22.03
C LYS A 236 20.67 9.15 23.21
N GLY A 237 21.25 9.10 24.39
CA GLY A 237 20.57 8.93 25.68
C GLY A 237 20.31 10.25 26.35
#